data_a12b7b408e768bd2802fd778d94d81c1
#
_entry.id   a12b7b408e768bd2802fd778d94d81c1
#
_cell.length_a   1.000
_cell.length_b   1.000
_cell.length_c   1.000
_cell.angle_alpha   90.00
_cell.angle_beta   90.00
_cell.angle_gamma   90.00
#
_symmetry.space_group_name_H-M   'P 1'
#
loop_
_entity.id
_entity.type
_entity.pdbx_description
1 polymer ?
#
loop_
_entity_poly.entity_id
_entity_poly.type
_entity_poly.pdbx_seq_one_letter_code
_entity_poly.pdbx_strand_id
1 'polypeptide(L)'
;MGLDLTVEAAAKPGHEAEWRRIMGRSFQNEQLSDAEIVQFQEISIAGHENVGAPRVGFDAAADAWIAEVRGADTPEAVAQVIEHFHGHYVLPLVKCDGLPLYTHANLYEGVDETSFRGEFLKLCTDIVTDDKIAEAWEHKFPEDAVRYGQALLAAADAAEADGPPPPRPPRPEPEKKGLLARLFGKKEVAEPDPEPWDEQLRIVRAAGRWYVFWGERGHAIRAFF
;
A
#
# COMPACT_ATOMS: atom_id res chain seq x y z
N MET A 1 7.81 13.01 4.89
CA MET A 1 7.68 11.59 5.22
C MET A 1 6.46 11.08 4.46
N GLY A 2 6.57 9.95 3.76
CA GLY A 2 5.49 9.31 3.03
C GLY A 2 4.74 8.34 3.94
N LEU A 3 3.50 7.99 3.58
CA LEU A 3 2.76 6.89 4.18
C LEU A 3 2.84 5.69 3.26
N ASP A 4 3.43 4.62 3.75
CA ASP A 4 3.47 3.33 3.07
C ASP A 4 2.68 2.31 3.89
N LEU A 5 1.83 1.56 3.20
CA LEU A 5 0.98 0.54 3.79
C LEU A 5 1.48 -0.83 3.34
N THR A 6 1.67 -1.74 4.27
CA THR A 6 2.12 -3.10 3.96
C THR A 6 1.20 -4.14 4.58
N VAL A 7 1.08 -5.27 3.89
CA VAL A 7 0.32 -6.42 4.35
C VAL A 7 1.16 -7.20 5.36
N GLU A 8 0.64 -7.39 6.55
CA GLU A 8 1.20 -8.27 7.55
C GLU A 8 0.71 -9.71 7.35
N ALA A 9 1.43 -10.68 7.91
CA ALA A 9 1.02 -12.07 7.83
C ALA A 9 -0.35 -12.31 8.50
N ALA A 10 -1.16 -13.22 7.94
CA ALA A 10 -2.43 -13.64 8.52
C ALA A 10 -2.22 -14.73 9.59
N ALA A 11 -3.18 -14.92 10.49
CA ALA A 11 -3.15 -16.01 11.43
C ALA A 11 -3.41 -17.37 10.76
N LYS A 12 -2.67 -18.41 11.16
CA LYS A 12 -3.07 -19.78 10.85
C LYS A 12 -4.35 -20.15 11.61
N PRO A 13 -5.22 -21.03 11.04
CA PRO A 13 -6.44 -21.47 11.71
C PRO A 13 -6.17 -22.01 13.12
N GLY A 14 -6.93 -21.51 14.11
CA GLY A 14 -6.80 -21.89 15.52
C GLY A 14 -5.74 -21.12 16.31
N HIS A 15 -5.02 -20.19 15.66
CA HIS A 15 -3.99 -19.37 16.30
C HIS A 15 -4.35 -17.88 16.35
N GLU A 16 -5.58 -17.49 16.00
CA GLU A 16 -6.01 -16.12 15.82
C GLU A 16 -5.81 -15.25 17.07
N ALA A 17 -6.10 -15.79 18.24
CA ALA A 17 -5.99 -15.06 19.50
C ALA A 17 -4.54 -14.72 19.84
N GLU A 18 -3.64 -15.69 19.69
CA GLU A 18 -2.22 -15.53 19.99
C GLU A 18 -1.54 -14.63 18.95
N TRP A 19 -1.84 -14.85 17.68
CA TRP A 19 -1.39 -13.98 16.59
C TRP A 19 -1.80 -12.53 16.85
N ARG A 20 -3.07 -12.29 17.19
CA ARG A 20 -3.58 -10.95 17.49
C ARG A 20 -2.88 -10.29 18.68
N ARG A 21 -2.59 -11.07 19.71
CA ARG A 21 -1.83 -10.58 20.87
C ARG A 21 -0.45 -10.08 20.47
N ILE A 22 0.30 -10.89 19.70
CA ILE A 22 1.66 -10.54 19.29
C ILE A 22 1.62 -9.36 18.30
N MET A 23 0.73 -9.40 17.31
CA MET A 23 0.56 -8.33 16.33
C MET A 23 0.17 -7.01 17.02
N GLY A 24 -0.74 -7.03 17.99
CA GLY A 24 -1.17 -5.84 18.73
C GLY A 24 -0.02 -5.18 19.48
N ARG A 25 0.86 -5.96 20.10
CA ARG A 25 2.09 -5.43 20.72
C ARG A 25 3.03 -4.80 19.68
N SER A 26 3.21 -5.49 18.56
CA SER A 26 4.01 -4.96 17.44
C SER A 26 3.46 -3.64 16.90
N PHE A 27 2.15 -3.49 16.81
CA PHE A 27 1.48 -2.24 16.41
C PHE A 27 1.67 -1.11 17.42
N GLN A 28 1.87 -1.44 18.68
CA GLN A 28 2.19 -0.48 19.76
C GLN A 28 3.69 -0.17 19.81
N ASN A 29 4.48 -0.66 18.86
CA ASN A 29 5.94 -0.56 18.83
C ASN A 29 6.61 -1.16 20.08
N GLU A 30 5.98 -2.15 20.72
CA GLU A 30 6.61 -2.88 21.80
C GLU A 30 7.66 -3.83 21.23
N GLN A 31 8.79 -3.92 21.94
CA GLN A 31 9.83 -4.87 21.56
C GLN A 31 9.35 -6.30 21.83
N LEU A 32 9.28 -7.12 20.78
CA LEU A 32 9.01 -8.54 20.89
C LEU A 32 10.29 -9.29 21.27
N SER A 33 10.15 -10.34 22.08
CA SER A 33 11.25 -11.26 22.35
C SER A 33 11.52 -12.17 21.15
N ASP A 34 12.74 -12.73 21.06
CA ASP A 34 13.09 -13.69 20.00
C ASP A 34 12.12 -14.88 19.94
N ALA A 35 11.68 -15.35 21.11
CA ALA A 35 10.71 -16.44 21.19
C ALA A 35 9.33 -16.04 20.61
N GLU A 36 8.88 -14.81 20.82
CA GLU A 36 7.62 -14.31 20.23
C GLU A 36 7.74 -14.10 18.73
N ILE A 37 8.91 -13.67 18.25
CA ILE A 37 9.17 -13.54 16.80
C ILE A 37 9.09 -14.91 16.13
N VAL A 38 9.77 -15.92 16.71
CA VAL A 38 9.72 -17.30 16.20
C VAL A 38 8.29 -17.84 16.25
N GLN A 39 7.61 -17.67 17.38
CA GLN A 39 6.23 -18.09 17.54
C GLN A 39 5.32 -17.44 16.51
N PHE A 40 5.46 -16.13 16.29
CA PHE A 40 4.68 -15.39 15.30
C PHE A 40 4.87 -15.97 13.90
N GLN A 41 6.11 -16.29 13.50
CA GLN A 41 6.40 -16.92 12.22
C GLN A 41 5.74 -18.31 12.08
N GLU A 42 5.76 -19.11 13.15
CA GLU A 42 5.16 -20.44 13.15
C GLU A 42 3.63 -20.44 13.01
N ILE A 43 2.96 -19.45 13.61
CA ILE A 43 1.49 -19.35 13.63
C ILE A 43 0.92 -18.45 12.52
N SER A 44 1.76 -17.94 11.62
CA SER A 44 1.39 -16.98 10.60
C SER A 44 1.46 -17.57 9.19
N ILE A 45 0.68 -16.97 8.28
CA ILE A 45 0.68 -17.23 6.84
C ILE A 45 1.08 -15.94 6.15
N ALA A 46 2.14 -15.95 5.37
CA ALA A 46 2.56 -14.79 4.59
C ALA A 46 1.55 -14.45 3.48
N GLY A 47 1.45 -13.17 3.09
CA GLY A 47 0.50 -12.73 2.07
C GLY A 47 0.68 -13.48 0.74
N HIS A 48 1.92 -13.67 0.30
CA HIS A 48 2.22 -14.40 -0.94
C HIS A 48 1.80 -15.89 -0.88
N GLU A 49 1.88 -16.53 0.28
CA GLU A 49 1.42 -17.91 0.47
C GLU A 49 -0.10 -17.98 0.41
N ASN A 50 -0.79 -17.05 1.05
CA ASN A 50 -2.25 -17.01 1.10
C ASN A 50 -2.88 -16.84 -0.29
N VAL A 51 -2.26 -16.08 -1.17
CA VAL A 51 -2.73 -15.89 -2.55
C VAL A 51 -2.07 -16.85 -3.55
N GLY A 52 -1.17 -17.72 -3.08
CA GLY A 52 -0.43 -18.66 -3.94
C GLY A 52 0.49 -17.97 -4.94
N ALA A 53 1.08 -16.81 -4.55
CA ALA A 53 1.98 -16.06 -5.41
C ALA A 53 3.34 -16.75 -5.52
N PRO A 54 3.89 -16.93 -6.72
CA PRO A 54 5.23 -17.44 -6.90
C PRO A 54 6.27 -16.41 -6.40
N ARG A 55 7.46 -16.93 -6.06
CA ARG A 55 8.55 -16.13 -5.49
C ARG A 55 9.78 -16.23 -6.37
N VAL A 56 10.33 -15.11 -6.82
CA VAL A 56 11.52 -15.05 -7.68
C VAL A 56 12.72 -15.70 -6.97
N GLY A 57 13.45 -16.53 -7.70
CA GLY A 57 14.57 -17.30 -7.18
C GLY A 57 14.19 -18.63 -6.50
N PHE A 58 12.89 -18.92 -6.36
CA PHE A 58 12.36 -20.12 -5.72
C PHE A 58 11.32 -20.86 -6.57
N ASP A 59 10.83 -20.22 -7.62
CA ASP A 59 9.78 -20.74 -8.47
C ASP A 59 10.10 -20.43 -9.94
N ALA A 60 10.18 -21.48 -10.77
CA ALA A 60 10.55 -21.36 -12.18
C ALA A 60 9.56 -20.49 -13.00
N ALA A 61 8.28 -20.46 -12.62
CA ALA A 61 7.31 -19.63 -13.30
C ALA A 61 7.52 -18.14 -12.99
N ALA A 62 7.91 -17.81 -11.74
CA ALA A 62 8.27 -16.44 -11.35
C ALA A 62 9.55 -15.99 -12.07
N ASP A 63 10.56 -16.87 -12.13
CA ASP A 63 11.84 -16.58 -12.79
C ASP A 63 11.64 -16.31 -14.29
N ALA A 64 10.84 -17.13 -14.96
CA ALA A 64 10.52 -16.95 -16.37
C ALA A 64 9.73 -15.65 -16.61
N TRP A 65 8.74 -15.36 -15.77
CA TRP A 65 7.93 -14.17 -15.89
C TRP A 65 8.75 -12.88 -15.70
N ILE A 66 9.59 -12.82 -14.65
CA ILE A 66 10.40 -11.62 -14.41
C ILE A 66 11.46 -11.42 -15.50
N ALA A 67 12.03 -12.49 -16.05
CA ALA A 67 12.95 -12.41 -17.16
C ALA A 67 12.28 -11.84 -18.42
N GLU A 68 11.06 -12.30 -18.73
CA GLU A 68 10.27 -11.80 -19.85
C GLU A 68 9.94 -10.31 -19.69
N VAL A 69 9.41 -9.91 -18.53
CA VAL A 69 9.04 -8.51 -18.23
C VAL A 69 10.25 -7.57 -18.31
N ARG A 70 11.45 -8.06 -17.96
CA ARG A 70 12.69 -7.29 -18.02
C ARG A 70 13.39 -7.38 -19.37
N GLY A 71 12.90 -8.16 -20.32
CA GLY A 71 13.53 -8.36 -21.61
C GLY A 71 14.90 -9.04 -21.52
N ALA A 72 15.08 -9.93 -20.54
CA ALA A 72 16.31 -10.69 -20.36
C ALA A 72 16.29 -11.89 -21.32
N ASP A 73 17.07 -11.84 -22.39
CA ASP A 73 17.10 -12.79 -23.48
C ASP A 73 18.36 -13.68 -23.51
N THR A 74 19.31 -13.44 -22.61
CA THR A 74 20.50 -14.30 -22.45
C THR A 74 20.53 -14.94 -21.05
N PRO A 75 21.17 -16.11 -20.90
CA PRO A 75 21.29 -16.77 -19.61
C PRO A 75 21.92 -15.90 -18.51
N GLU A 76 22.88 -15.06 -18.87
CA GLU A 76 23.58 -14.17 -17.96
C GLU A 76 22.65 -13.01 -17.53
N ALA A 77 21.87 -12.43 -18.44
CA ALA A 77 20.89 -11.39 -18.15
C ALA A 77 19.77 -11.94 -17.26
N VAL A 78 19.28 -13.14 -17.54
CA VAL A 78 18.27 -13.82 -16.71
C VAL A 78 18.80 -14.03 -15.29
N ALA A 79 20.03 -14.53 -15.14
CA ALA A 79 20.63 -14.74 -13.81
C ALA A 79 20.75 -13.42 -13.02
N GLN A 80 21.16 -12.33 -13.66
CA GLN A 80 21.24 -11.01 -13.02
C GLN A 80 19.87 -10.48 -12.59
N VAL A 81 18.84 -10.65 -13.42
CA VAL A 81 17.47 -10.25 -13.07
C VAL A 81 16.96 -11.06 -11.88
N ILE A 82 17.12 -12.38 -11.88
CA ILE A 82 16.71 -13.24 -10.78
C ILE A 82 17.44 -12.87 -9.49
N GLU A 83 18.75 -12.62 -9.54
CA GLU A 83 19.52 -12.18 -8.38
C GLU A 83 19.01 -10.84 -7.82
N HIS A 84 18.70 -9.88 -8.69
CA HIS A 84 18.17 -8.57 -8.29
C HIS A 84 16.81 -8.69 -7.58
N PHE A 85 15.93 -9.58 -8.06
CA PHE A 85 14.58 -9.77 -7.50
C PHE A 85 14.48 -10.98 -6.56
N HIS A 86 15.58 -11.59 -6.18
CA HIS A 86 15.60 -12.78 -5.34
C HIS A 86 14.75 -12.64 -4.08
N GLY A 87 13.77 -13.51 -3.94
CA GLY A 87 12.85 -13.52 -2.82
C GLY A 87 11.71 -12.50 -2.88
N HIS A 88 11.65 -11.66 -3.91
CA HIS A 88 10.47 -10.81 -4.15
C HIS A 88 9.31 -11.64 -4.69
N TYR A 89 8.10 -11.29 -4.25
CA TYR A 89 6.89 -11.98 -4.67
C TYR A 89 6.44 -11.45 -6.04
N VAL A 90 6.04 -12.36 -6.90
CA VAL A 90 5.41 -12.03 -8.17
C VAL A 90 3.92 -12.27 -8.00
N LEU A 91 3.16 -11.20 -7.83
CA LEU A 91 1.70 -11.20 -7.80
C LEU A 91 1.19 -10.68 -9.16
N PRO A 92 0.84 -11.56 -10.12
CA PRO A 92 0.26 -11.08 -11.35
C PRO A 92 -1.06 -10.36 -11.05
N LEU A 93 -1.18 -9.08 -11.43
CA LEU A 93 -2.36 -8.23 -11.27
C LEU A 93 -3.67 -8.93 -11.65
N VAL A 94 -3.62 -9.80 -12.67
CA VAL A 94 -4.76 -10.61 -13.13
C VAL A 94 -5.30 -11.57 -12.06
N LYS A 95 -4.43 -12.05 -11.15
CA LYS A 95 -4.82 -12.96 -10.06
C LYS A 95 -5.28 -12.21 -8.81
N CYS A 96 -4.94 -10.96 -8.68
CA CYS A 96 -5.28 -10.11 -7.53
C CYS A 96 -6.46 -9.19 -7.79
N ASP A 97 -7.32 -9.53 -8.75
CA ASP A 97 -8.57 -8.82 -9.06
C ASP A 97 -8.39 -7.32 -9.32
N GLY A 98 -7.32 -6.97 -10.02
CA GLY A 98 -7.01 -5.59 -10.37
C GLY A 98 -6.61 -4.74 -9.18
N LEU A 99 -5.96 -5.33 -8.18
CA LEU A 99 -5.29 -4.58 -7.11
C LEU A 99 -4.28 -3.61 -7.70
N PRO A 100 -4.11 -2.46 -7.10
CA PRO A 100 -3.65 -1.31 -7.82
C PRO A 100 -2.13 -1.24 -8.01
N LEU A 101 -1.77 -0.52 -9.05
CA LEU A 101 -0.43 -0.04 -9.36
C LEU A 101 0.11 1.04 -8.38
N TYR A 102 -0.63 1.39 -7.33
CA TYR A 102 -0.21 2.37 -6.31
C TYR A 102 0.58 1.71 -5.19
N THR A 103 1.42 0.76 -5.55
CA THR A 103 2.33 0.06 -4.66
C THR A 103 3.66 0.81 -4.58
N HIS A 104 4.63 0.28 -3.84
CA HIS A 104 6.05 0.60 -4.02
C HIS A 104 6.57 0.20 -5.42
N ALA A 105 5.69 0.20 -6.40
CA ALA A 105 5.94 -0.24 -7.75
C ALA A 105 7.16 0.42 -8.40
N ASN A 106 7.51 1.64 -7.97
CA ASN A 106 8.74 2.29 -8.44
C ASN A 106 10.02 1.55 -8.01
N LEU A 107 9.97 0.79 -6.92
CA LEU A 107 11.10 -0.05 -6.47
C LEU A 107 11.05 -1.45 -7.08
N TYR A 108 9.84 -2.00 -7.24
CA TYR A 108 9.64 -3.38 -7.66
C TYR A 108 8.90 -3.52 -8.99
N GLU A 109 8.63 -2.39 -9.66
CA GLU A 109 8.02 -2.32 -10.99
C GLU A 109 6.70 -3.10 -11.12
N GLY A 110 5.84 -2.98 -10.11
CA GLY A 110 4.53 -3.63 -10.09
C GLY A 110 4.56 -5.11 -9.70
N VAL A 111 5.68 -5.60 -9.18
CA VAL A 111 5.87 -7.00 -8.78
C VAL A 111 5.35 -7.28 -7.36
N ASP A 112 5.25 -6.26 -6.50
CA ASP A 112 4.80 -6.40 -5.11
C ASP A 112 3.47 -5.66 -4.87
N GLU A 113 2.39 -6.42 -4.77
CA GLU A 113 1.03 -5.90 -4.49
C GLU A 113 0.66 -6.02 -3.00
N THR A 114 1.58 -6.50 -2.18
CA THR A 114 1.41 -6.53 -0.73
C THR A 114 1.66 -5.17 -0.08
N SER A 115 2.00 -4.14 -0.86
CA SER A 115 2.17 -2.78 -0.40
C SER A 115 1.31 -1.79 -1.20
N PHE A 116 0.89 -0.72 -0.53
CA PHE A 116 0.16 0.40 -1.12
C PHE A 116 0.74 1.71 -0.60
N ARG A 117 1.02 2.64 -1.52
CA ARG A 117 1.47 3.98 -1.14
C ARG A 117 0.29 4.83 -0.69
N GLY A 118 0.00 4.80 0.61
CA GLY A 118 -1.13 5.52 1.21
C GLY A 118 -1.06 7.04 1.07
N GLU A 119 0.11 7.58 0.75
CA GLU A 119 0.28 9.01 0.49
C GLU A 119 -0.59 9.51 -0.68
N PHE A 120 -0.92 8.66 -1.65
CA PHE A 120 -1.83 9.01 -2.74
C PHE A 120 -3.22 9.43 -2.26
N LEU A 121 -3.68 8.91 -1.11
CA LEU A 121 -4.97 9.31 -0.54
C LEU A 121 -5.02 10.79 -0.15
N LYS A 122 -3.88 11.40 0.17
CA LYS A 122 -3.79 12.85 0.44
C LYS A 122 -4.09 13.72 -0.79
N LEU A 123 -3.97 13.15 -1.98
CA LEU A 123 -4.25 13.82 -3.23
C LEU A 123 -5.73 13.69 -3.66
N CYS A 124 -6.53 12.96 -2.85
CA CYS A 124 -7.93 12.65 -3.14
C CYS A 124 -8.93 13.44 -2.27
N THR A 125 -8.61 14.70 -1.97
CA THR A 125 -9.37 15.54 -1.03
C THR A 125 -10.76 15.93 -1.51
N ASP A 126 -11.11 15.69 -2.77
CA ASP A 126 -12.47 15.89 -3.28
C ASP A 126 -13.39 14.70 -2.96
N ILE A 127 -12.82 13.56 -2.57
CA ILE A 127 -13.55 12.32 -2.31
C ILE A 127 -13.38 11.87 -0.86
N VAL A 128 -12.14 11.99 -0.34
CA VAL A 128 -11.79 11.48 0.99
C VAL A 128 -11.67 12.62 1.97
N THR A 129 -12.41 12.55 3.08
CA THR A 129 -12.34 13.55 4.15
C THR A 129 -11.03 13.46 4.94
N ASP A 130 -10.64 14.56 5.60
CA ASP A 130 -9.43 14.62 6.44
C ASP A 130 -9.42 13.53 7.51
N ASP A 131 -10.56 13.23 8.13
CA ASP A 131 -10.67 12.14 9.12
C ASP A 131 -10.34 10.76 8.49
N LYS A 132 -10.80 10.53 7.27
CA LYS A 132 -10.49 9.28 6.54
C LYS A 132 -9.04 9.22 6.10
N ILE A 133 -8.46 10.36 5.72
CA ILE A 133 -7.03 10.45 5.43
C ILE A 133 -6.22 10.16 6.71
N ALA A 134 -6.60 10.74 7.85
CA ALA A 134 -5.95 10.48 9.14
C ALA A 134 -6.06 8.99 9.54
N GLU A 135 -7.22 8.36 9.35
CA GLU A 135 -7.44 6.94 9.61
C GLU A 135 -6.50 6.04 8.78
N ALA A 136 -6.03 6.46 7.60
CA ALA A 136 -5.07 5.70 6.80
C ALA A 136 -3.70 5.53 7.48
N TRP A 137 -3.35 6.43 8.42
CA TRP A 137 -2.09 6.39 9.17
C TRP A 137 -2.12 5.41 10.35
N GLU A 138 -3.25 4.79 10.61
CA GLU A 138 -3.41 3.83 11.68
C GLU A 138 -3.18 2.39 11.18
N HIS A 139 -2.51 1.58 11.99
CA HIS A 139 -2.46 0.14 11.75
C HIS A 139 -3.86 -0.45 11.82
N LYS A 140 -4.14 -1.47 11.01
CA LYS A 140 -5.47 -2.08 10.95
C LYS A 140 -5.39 -3.58 11.13
N PHE A 141 -6.22 -4.10 12.03
CA PHE A 141 -6.54 -5.52 12.05
C PHE A 141 -7.43 -5.88 10.85
N PRO A 142 -7.56 -7.16 10.49
CA PRO A 142 -8.27 -7.57 9.28
C PRO A 142 -9.68 -6.97 9.15
N GLU A 143 -10.47 -7.02 10.21
CA GLU A 143 -11.83 -6.47 10.24
C GLU A 143 -11.87 -4.95 10.09
N ASP A 144 -10.86 -4.24 10.63
CA ASP A 144 -10.72 -2.81 10.50
C ASP A 144 -10.29 -2.43 9.08
N ALA A 145 -9.42 -3.24 8.46
CA ALA A 145 -9.03 -3.07 7.07
C ALA A 145 -10.24 -3.21 6.13
N VAL A 146 -11.07 -4.25 6.31
CA VAL A 146 -12.30 -4.42 5.53
C VAL A 146 -13.24 -3.23 5.71
N ARG A 147 -13.48 -2.81 6.96
CA ARG A 147 -14.37 -1.67 7.25
C ARG A 147 -13.87 -0.37 6.60
N TYR A 148 -12.59 -0.10 6.72
CA TYR A 148 -11.97 1.09 6.13
C TYR A 148 -12.03 1.04 4.60
N GLY A 149 -11.68 -0.09 3.99
CA GLY A 149 -11.77 -0.29 2.54
C GLY A 149 -13.18 -0.10 2.00
N GLN A 150 -14.19 -0.65 2.68
CA GLN A 150 -15.61 -0.45 2.32
C GLN A 150 -16.03 1.02 2.44
N ALA A 151 -15.54 1.74 3.45
CA ALA A 151 -15.82 3.17 3.60
C ALA A 151 -15.20 4.01 2.47
N LEU A 152 -14.01 3.65 1.99
CA LEU A 152 -13.39 4.28 0.82
C LEU A 152 -14.19 4.02 -0.46
N LEU A 153 -14.63 2.78 -0.68
CA LEU A 153 -15.46 2.43 -1.85
C LEU A 153 -16.78 3.20 -1.83
N ALA A 154 -17.45 3.25 -0.68
CA ALA A 154 -18.69 4.00 -0.53
C ALA A 154 -18.50 5.50 -0.78
N ALA A 155 -17.37 6.07 -0.34
CA ALA A 155 -17.04 7.48 -0.60
C ALA A 155 -16.83 7.73 -2.09
N ALA A 156 -16.14 6.84 -2.79
CA ALA A 156 -15.94 6.96 -4.23
C ALA A 156 -17.26 6.85 -5.01
N ASP A 157 -18.14 5.93 -4.63
CA ASP A 157 -19.44 5.75 -5.28
C ASP A 157 -20.36 6.95 -5.05
N ALA A 158 -20.38 7.51 -3.85
CA ALA A 158 -21.13 8.72 -3.54
C ALA A 158 -20.59 9.92 -4.34
N ALA A 159 -19.27 10.09 -4.37
CA ALA A 159 -18.65 11.18 -5.11
C ALA A 159 -18.91 11.07 -6.64
N GLU A 160 -18.85 9.87 -7.21
CA GLU A 160 -19.17 9.66 -8.62
C GLU A 160 -20.63 9.99 -8.93
N ALA A 161 -21.57 9.65 -8.03
CA ALA A 161 -22.99 9.99 -8.19
C ALA A 161 -23.25 11.51 -8.12
N ASP A 162 -22.51 12.24 -7.31
CA ASP A 162 -22.59 13.69 -7.17
C ASP A 162 -21.89 14.43 -8.33
N GLY A 163 -20.94 13.77 -8.99
CA GLY A 163 -20.13 14.32 -10.07
C GLY A 163 -18.94 15.16 -9.61
N PRO A 164 -18.10 15.64 -10.55
CA PRO A 164 -16.89 16.39 -10.22
C PRO A 164 -17.23 17.72 -9.53
N PRO A 165 -16.40 18.15 -8.54
CA PRO A 165 -16.59 19.44 -7.88
C PRO A 165 -16.40 20.59 -8.87
N PRO A 166 -16.94 21.79 -8.56
CA PRO A 166 -16.72 22.95 -9.40
C PRO A 166 -15.22 23.29 -9.51
N PRO A 167 -14.79 23.86 -10.63
CA PRO A 167 -13.39 24.22 -10.83
C PRO A 167 -12.87 25.09 -9.68
N ARG A 168 -11.75 24.72 -9.09
CA ARG A 168 -11.11 25.50 -8.03
C ARG A 168 -10.60 26.83 -8.60
N PRO A 169 -10.74 27.93 -7.87
CA PRO A 169 -10.10 29.18 -8.27
C PRO A 169 -8.58 28.98 -8.35
N PRO A 170 -7.90 29.62 -9.31
CA PRO A 170 -6.46 29.53 -9.40
C PRO A 170 -5.82 29.95 -8.08
N ARG A 171 -4.87 29.14 -7.62
CA ARG A 171 -4.12 29.44 -6.39
C ARG A 171 -3.41 30.80 -6.56
N PRO A 172 -3.51 31.73 -5.64
CA PRO A 172 -2.79 32.98 -5.73
C PRO A 172 -1.29 32.69 -5.87
N GLU A 173 -0.64 33.35 -6.83
CA GLU A 173 0.81 33.21 -6.99
C GLU A 173 1.50 33.52 -5.64
N PRO A 174 2.48 32.69 -5.24
CA PRO A 174 3.19 32.93 -3.98
C PRO A 174 3.82 34.33 -4.03
N GLU A 175 3.41 35.19 -3.10
CA GLU A 175 4.00 36.53 -2.97
C GLU A 175 5.53 36.38 -2.97
N LYS A 176 6.21 37.18 -3.78
CA LYS A 176 7.68 37.22 -3.82
C LYS A 176 8.19 37.68 -2.47
N LYS A 177 8.37 36.73 -1.55
CA LYS A 177 8.94 36.99 -0.23
C LYS A 177 10.31 37.67 -0.40
N GLY A 178 10.50 38.82 0.23
CA GLY A 178 11.74 39.58 0.16
C GLY A 178 12.96 38.75 0.58
N LEU A 179 14.15 39.17 0.19
CA LEU A 179 15.43 38.43 0.38
C LEU A 179 15.66 37.95 1.82
N LEU A 180 15.22 38.71 2.81
CA LEU A 180 15.35 38.38 4.25
C LEU A 180 14.40 37.25 4.68
N ALA A 181 13.20 37.16 4.11
CA ALA A 181 12.26 36.09 4.39
C ALA A 181 12.70 34.75 3.77
N ARG A 182 13.55 34.78 2.72
CA ARG A 182 14.18 33.58 2.14
C ARG A 182 15.27 32.98 3.02
N LEU A 183 15.95 33.80 3.85
CA LEU A 183 17.04 33.34 4.72
C LEU A 183 16.56 32.79 6.08
N PHE A 184 15.43 33.26 6.58
CA PHE A 184 14.92 32.93 7.92
C PHE A 184 13.49 32.35 7.95
N GLY A 185 12.82 32.27 6.83
CA GLY A 185 11.47 31.69 6.73
C GLY A 185 11.51 30.17 6.79
N LYS A 186 10.73 29.54 7.68
CA LYS A 186 10.39 28.12 7.56
C LYS A 186 9.83 27.91 6.14
N LYS A 187 10.39 26.93 5.40
CA LYS A 187 9.78 26.45 4.16
C LYS A 187 8.38 25.93 4.50
N GLU A 188 7.36 26.74 4.25
CA GLU A 188 6.01 26.19 4.11
C GLU A 188 6.07 25.23 2.92
N VAL A 189 5.98 23.96 3.21
CA VAL A 189 5.76 22.94 2.18
C VAL A 189 4.33 23.19 1.71
N ALA A 190 4.18 23.74 0.50
CA ALA A 190 2.86 23.89 -0.09
C ALA A 190 2.23 22.50 -0.17
N GLU A 191 0.99 22.38 0.30
CA GLU A 191 0.22 21.17 0.11
C GLU A 191 0.17 20.86 -1.39
N PRO A 192 0.38 19.60 -1.80
CA PRO A 192 0.30 19.22 -3.19
C PRO A 192 -1.11 19.52 -3.73
N ASP A 193 -1.19 19.89 -4.99
CA ASP A 193 -2.48 20.02 -5.65
C ASP A 193 -3.13 18.64 -5.76
N PRO A 194 -4.44 18.51 -5.57
CA PRO A 194 -5.13 17.24 -5.71
C PRO A 194 -5.04 16.73 -7.14
N GLU A 195 -5.06 15.42 -7.28
CA GLU A 195 -5.11 14.75 -8.56
C GLU A 195 -6.38 15.11 -9.36
N PRO A 196 -6.37 14.94 -10.69
CA PRO A 196 -7.57 15.05 -11.51
C PRO A 196 -8.70 14.14 -10.98
N TRP A 197 -9.95 14.59 -11.13
CA TRP A 197 -11.12 13.90 -10.59
C TRP A 197 -11.18 12.40 -10.89
N ASP A 198 -11.00 12.02 -12.15
CA ASP A 198 -11.03 10.61 -12.56
C ASP A 198 -9.90 9.81 -11.91
N GLU A 199 -8.74 10.43 -11.70
CA GLU A 199 -7.61 9.80 -11.04
C GLU A 199 -7.87 9.65 -9.54
N GLN A 200 -8.48 10.64 -8.87
CA GLN A 200 -8.90 10.50 -7.48
C GLN A 200 -9.87 9.32 -7.30
N LEU A 201 -10.86 9.17 -8.17
CA LEU A 201 -11.78 8.02 -8.14
C LEU A 201 -11.03 6.69 -8.29
N ARG A 202 -10.07 6.63 -9.21
CA ARG A 202 -9.24 5.43 -9.43
C ARG A 202 -8.41 5.09 -8.20
N ILE A 203 -7.72 6.07 -7.61
CA ILE A 203 -6.90 5.90 -6.41
C ILE A 203 -7.75 5.40 -5.24
N VAL A 204 -8.87 6.07 -4.95
CA VAL A 204 -9.72 5.72 -3.80
C VAL A 204 -10.33 4.34 -3.96
N ARG A 205 -10.81 3.99 -5.15
CA ARG A 205 -11.34 2.65 -5.43
C ARG A 205 -10.27 1.58 -5.36
N ALA A 206 -9.08 1.89 -5.86
CA ALA A 206 -7.95 0.99 -5.78
C ALA A 206 -7.54 0.73 -4.33
N ALA A 207 -7.42 1.78 -3.51
CA ALA A 207 -7.16 1.65 -2.08
C ALA A 207 -8.25 0.84 -1.37
N GLY A 208 -9.52 1.17 -1.62
CA GLY A 208 -10.65 0.47 -1.03
C GLY A 208 -10.64 -1.03 -1.32
N ARG A 209 -10.43 -1.41 -2.59
CA ARG A 209 -10.32 -2.82 -2.99
C ARG A 209 -9.13 -3.52 -2.35
N TRP A 210 -7.98 -2.85 -2.26
CA TRP A 210 -6.77 -3.40 -1.66
C TRP A 210 -6.98 -3.72 -0.16
N TYR A 211 -7.58 -2.79 0.59
CA TYR A 211 -7.88 -3.01 2.00
C TYR A 211 -8.89 -4.16 2.20
N VAL A 212 -9.96 -4.20 1.40
CA VAL A 212 -10.96 -5.28 1.46
C VAL A 212 -10.33 -6.62 1.10
N PHE A 213 -9.58 -6.68 0.01
CA PHE A 213 -8.94 -7.91 -0.48
C PHE A 213 -8.07 -8.58 0.59
N TRP A 214 -7.19 -7.81 1.20
CA TRP A 214 -6.26 -8.34 2.20
C TRP A 214 -6.95 -8.60 3.54
N GLY A 215 -7.84 -7.70 3.97
CA GLY A 215 -8.60 -7.87 5.21
C GLY A 215 -9.50 -9.11 5.21
N GLU A 216 -10.22 -9.38 4.11
CA GLU A 216 -11.05 -10.59 3.94
C GLU A 216 -10.23 -11.89 3.97
N ARG A 217 -8.94 -11.81 3.66
CA ARG A 217 -7.99 -12.94 3.76
C ARG A 217 -7.32 -13.06 5.12
N GLY A 218 -7.74 -12.25 6.09
CA GLY A 218 -7.24 -12.31 7.47
C GLY A 218 -5.91 -11.58 7.69
N HIS A 219 -5.48 -10.74 6.74
CA HIS A 219 -4.25 -9.97 6.85
C HIS A 219 -4.49 -8.64 7.57
N ALA A 220 -3.61 -8.32 8.51
CA ALA A 220 -3.53 -6.98 9.07
C ALA A 220 -2.73 -6.05 8.14
N ILE A 221 -2.94 -4.76 8.28
CA ILE A 221 -2.24 -3.72 7.50
C ILE A 221 -1.42 -2.86 8.45
N ARG A 222 -0.14 -2.74 8.14
CA ARG A 222 0.78 -1.85 8.85
C ARG A 222 0.94 -0.54 8.08
N ALA A 223 0.82 0.56 8.79
CA ALA A 223 1.17 1.89 8.30
C ALA A 223 2.60 2.23 8.71
N PHE A 224 3.44 2.61 7.75
CA PHE A 224 4.79 3.13 7.95
C PHE A 224 4.85 4.60 7.55
N PHE A 225 5.44 5.45 8.39
CA PHE A 225 5.56 6.89 8.15
C PHE A 225 6.78 7.53 8.82
#